data_54f42e2298eba5b763507ec005df9773
#
_entry.id   54f42e2298eba5b763507ec005df9773
#
_cell.length_a   1.000
_cell.length_b   1.000
_cell.length_c   1.000
_cell.angle_alpha   90.00
_cell.angle_beta   90.00
_cell.angle_gamma   90.00
#
_symmetry.space_group_name_H-M   'P 1'
#
loop_
_entity.id
_entity.type
_entity.pdbx_description
1 polymer ?
#
loop_
_entity_poly.entity_id
_entity_poly.type
_entity_poly.pdbx_seq_one_letter_code
_entity_poly.pdbx_strand_id
1 'polypeptide(L)'
;MRKANKRITDFSSIIDLLNRCPVGRLGTVSPEGWPVIKPLNFAWHEGRIYFHCALEGEKLDHIRHDDRVCFEADFPVAYVKGVADNPCRAEYLYRSVIIRGRARLIDNRAEKVLALDCLMRKYQPEGGYGSGYPEEKLAITGIVRIDVEEMVGKEELGKGELRERALALLQGGQALPAVLA
;
A
#
# COMPACT_ATOMS: atom_id res chain seq x y z
N MET A 1 -14.65 5.70 10.48
CA MET A 1 -13.43 6.20 11.21
C MET A 1 -13.85 7.11 12.36
N ARG A 2 -13.33 6.91 13.58
CA ARG A 2 -13.76 7.67 14.79
C ARG A 2 -13.40 9.18 14.75
N LYS A 3 -12.24 9.53 14.22
CA LYS A 3 -11.77 10.93 14.12
C LYS A 3 -11.90 11.41 12.67
N ALA A 4 -13.04 12.03 12.35
CA ALA A 4 -13.34 12.51 11.00
C ALA A 4 -12.32 13.55 10.49
N ASN A 5 -11.76 14.37 11.39
CA ASN A 5 -10.76 15.38 11.07
C ASN A 5 -9.38 14.83 10.66
N LYS A 6 -9.16 13.52 10.79
CA LYS A 6 -7.94 12.85 10.32
C LYS A 6 -8.14 12.11 9.00
N ARG A 7 -9.32 12.19 8.42
CA ARG A 7 -9.60 11.57 7.13
C ARG A 7 -8.92 12.36 6.02
N ILE A 8 -8.19 11.67 5.15
CA ILE A 8 -7.72 12.24 3.90
C ILE A 8 -8.94 12.34 2.97
N THR A 9 -9.31 13.56 2.61
CA THR A 9 -10.45 13.83 1.72
C THR A 9 -10.01 13.99 0.27
N ASP A 10 -8.76 14.36 0.06
CA ASP A 10 -8.16 14.48 -1.26
C ASP A 10 -7.71 13.11 -1.77
N PHE A 11 -8.37 12.64 -2.83
CA PHE A 11 -8.10 11.35 -3.44
C PHE A 11 -6.68 11.26 -4.02
N SER A 12 -6.15 12.37 -4.56
CA SER A 12 -4.80 12.41 -5.13
C SER A 12 -3.72 12.11 -4.08
N SER A 13 -3.91 12.57 -2.84
CA SER A 13 -3.04 12.27 -1.71
C SER A 13 -3.03 10.78 -1.34
N ILE A 14 -4.16 10.08 -1.50
CA ILE A 14 -4.23 8.63 -1.27
C ILE A 14 -3.50 7.88 -2.37
N ILE A 15 -3.67 8.32 -3.62
CA ILE A 15 -2.97 7.70 -4.77
C ILE A 15 -1.46 7.94 -4.67
N ASP A 16 -1.02 9.14 -4.29
CA ASP A 16 0.40 9.42 -4.04
C ASP A 16 0.98 8.48 -2.98
N LEU A 17 0.26 8.28 -1.86
CA LEU A 17 0.65 7.34 -0.82
C LEU A 17 0.79 5.92 -1.39
N LEU A 18 -0.21 5.42 -2.12
CA LEU A 18 -0.16 4.07 -2.73
C LEU A 18 1.01 3.91 -3.70
N ASN A 19 1.31 4.93 -4.48
CA ASN A 19 2.42 4.90 -5.43
C ASN A 19 3.79 4.93 -4.75
N ARG A 20 3.92 5.60 -3.61
CA ARG A 20 5.18 5.77 -2.88
C ARG A 20 5.45 4.67 -1.87
N CYS A 21 4.42 4.05 -1.27
CA CYS A 21 4.62 2.95 -0.32
C CYS A 21 5.23 1.73 -1.01
N PRO A 22 6.43 1.28 -0.62
CA PRO A 22 7.07 0.13 -1.25
C PRO A 22 6.44 -1.20 -0.84
N VAL A 23 5.79 -1.26 0.32
CA VAL A 23 5.21 -2.48 0.89
C VAL A 23 3.77 -2.21 1.32
N GLY A 24 2.86 -3.07 0.89
CA GLY A 24 1.51 -3.14 1.41
C GLY A 24 1.32 -4.40 2.25
N ARG A 25 0.26 -4.44 3.02
CA ARG A 25 -0.10 -5.58 3.88
C ARG A 25 -1.45 -6.11 3.45
N LEU A 26 -1.44 -7.33 2.90
CA LEU A 26 -2.64 -8.06 2.52
C LEU A 26 -3.17 -8.82 3.73
N GLY A 27 -4.39 -8.51 4.14
CA GLY A 27 -5.15 -9.26 5.14
C GLY A 27 -6.14 -10.21 4.45
N THR A 28 -6.04 -11.49 4.78
CA THR A 28 -6.95 -12.57 4.35
C THR A 28 -7.48 -13.31 5.57
N VAL A 29 -8.48 -14.17 5.39
CA VAL A 29 -9.00 -15.06 6.43
C VAL A 29 -8.76 -16.51 5.99
N SER A 30 -8.17 -17.31 6.89
CA SER A 30 -7.99 -18.75 6.63
C SER A 30 -9.33 -19.50 6.65
N PRO A 31 -9.41 -20.72 6.10
CA PRO A 31 -10.62 -21.55 6.22
C PRO A 31 -11.05 -21.81 7.66
N GLU A 32 -10.11 -21.79 8.62
CA GLU A 32 -10.35 -21.97 10.06
C GLU A 32 -10.77 -20.65 10.73
N GLY A 33 -10.86 -19.54 9.98
CA GLY A 33 -11.29 -18.22 10.49
C GLY A 33 -10.18 -17.35 11.06
N TRP A 34 -8.90 -17.72 10.92
CA TRP A 34 -7.79 -16.90 11.38
C TRP A 34 -7.52 -15.73 10.43
N PRO A 35 -7.43 -14.50 10.93
CA PRO A 35 -6.91 -13.38 10.14
C PRO A 35 -5.40 -13.54 9.93
N VAL A 36 -4.97 -13.48 8.67
CA VAL A 36 -3.57 -13.62 8.27
C VAL A 36 -3.12 -12.39 7.50
N ILE A 37 -1.97 -11.81 7.86
CA ILE A 37 -1.40 -10.64 7.23
C ILE A 37 -0.10 -11.01 6.54
N LYS A 38 0.02 -10.64 5.27
CA LYS A 38 1.25 -10.84 4.47
C LYS A 38 1.73 -9.51 3.89
N PRO A 39 2.98 -9.10 4.20
CA PRO A 39 3.61 -7.98 3.50
C PRO A 39 3.95 -8.40 2.07
N LEU A 40 3.75 -7.49 1.12
CA LEU A 40 4.07 -7.71 -0.28
C LEU A 40 4.30 -6.40 -1.02
N ASN A 41 5.03 -6.46 -2.12
CA ASN A 41 5.10 -5.36 -3.06
C ASN A 41 3.85 -5.34 -3.94
N PHE A 42 3.43 -4.17 -4.36
CA PHE A 42 2.16 -3.97 -5.06
C PHE A 42 2.20 -2.76 -5.98
N ALA A 43 1.27 -2.70 -6.92
CA ALA A 43 1.02 -1.51 -7.71
C ALA A 43 -0.47 -1.14 -7.68
N TRP A 44 -0.73 0.16 -7.70
CA TRP A 44 -2.06 0.73 -7.91
C TRP A 44 -2.26 1.04 -9.38
N HIS A 45 -3.41 0.69 -9.93
CA HIS A 45 -3.80 1.07 -11.29
C HIS A 45 -5.34 1.09 -11.42
N GLU A 46 -5.90 2.24 -11.75
CA GLU A 46 -7.32 2.43 -12.09
C GLU A 46 -8.32 1.74 -11.17
N GLY A 47 -8.23 2.02 -9.88
CA GLY A 47 -9.17 1.44 -8.89
C GLY A 47 -8.82 0.02 -8.44
N ARG A 48 -7.64 -0.47 -8.77
CA ARG A 48 -7.21 -1.84 -8.49
C ARG A 48 -5.82 -1.87 -7.86
N ILE A 49 -5.61 -2.86 -7.00
CA ILE A 49 -4.28 -3.23 -6.50
C ILE A 49 -3.84 -4.50 -7.21
N TYR A 50 -2.61 -4.53 -7.69
CA TYR A 50 -1.99 -5.70 -8.29
C TYR A 50 -0.75 -6.11 -7.51
N PHE A 51 -0.56 -7.41 -7.37
CA PHE A 51 0.70 -7.99 -6.89
C PHE A 51 0.97 -9.32 -7.58
N HIS A 52 2.25 -9.70 -7.67
CA HIS A 52 2.65 -10.99 -8.21
C HIS A 52 2.93 -11.99 -7.09
N CYS A 53 2.80 -13.28 -7.40
CA CYS A 53 3.09 -14.38 -6.49
C CYS A 53 3.38 -15.68 -7.26
N ALA A 54 3.66 -16.75 -6.54
CA ALA A 54 3.59 -18.10 -7.09
C ALA A 54 2.14 -18.46 -7.44
N LEU A 55 1.94 -19.56 -8.18
CA LEU A 55 0.61 -20.06 -8.55
C LEU A 55 -0.08 -20.82 -7.39
N GLU A 56 0.64 -21.10 -6.32
CA GLU A 56 0.19 -21.84 -5.15
C GLU A 56 0.63 -21.14 -3.86
N GLY A 57 0.01 -21.51 -2.75
CA GLY A 57 0.38 -21.09 -1.40
C GLY A 57 -0.79 -20.49 -0.62
N GLU A 58 -0.63 -20.46 0.67
CA GLU A 58 -1.62 -20.13 1.70
C GLU A 58 -2.50 -18.92 1.36
N LYS A 59 -1.91 -17.80 0.89
CA LYS A 59 -2.71 -16.61 0.53
C LYS A 59 -3.67 -16.86 -0.62
N LEU A 60 -3.31 -17.71 -1.61
CA LEU A 60 -4.19 -18.06 -2.71
C LEU A 60 -5.29 -19.02 -2.25
N ASP A 61 -4.99 -19.92 -1.33
CA ASP A 61 -5.98 -20.82 -0.73
C ASP A 61 -7.01 -20.04 0.07
N HIS A 62 -6.57 -19.03 0.85
CA HIS A 62 -7.47 -18.11 1.55
C HIS A 62 -8.36 -17.32 0.58
N ILE A 63 -7.78 -16.75 -0.51
CA ILE A 63 -8.53 -16.00 -1.52
C ILE A 63 -9.53 -16.87 -2.27
N ARG A 64 -9.21 -18.14 -2.53
CA ARG A 64 -10.15 -19.09 -3.15
C ARG A 64 -11.30 -19.45 -2.20
N HIS A 65 -11.01 -19.50 -0.89
CA HIS A 65 -12.01 -19.80 0.14
C HIS A 65 -12.92 -18.59 0.39
N ASP A 66 -12.34 -17.39 0.56
CA ASP A 66 -13.07 -16.13 0.74
C ASP A 66 -12.29 -15.02 0.01
N ASP A 67 -12.90 -14.47 -1.02
CA ASP A 67 -12.28 -13.44 -1.87
C ASP A 67 -12.24 -12.04 -1.23
N ARG A 68 -12.93 -11.84 -0.09
CA ARG A 68 -12.92 -10.59 0.66
C ARG A 68 -11.58 -10.41 1.34
N VAL A 69 -10.96 -9.26 1.06
CA VAL A 69 -9.65 -8.92 1.62
C VAL A 69 -9.63 -7.52 2.21
N CYS A 70 -8.71 -7.32 3.13
CA CYS A 70 -8.31 -6.00 3.58
C CYS A 70 -6.87 -5.75 3.12
N PHE A 71 -6.63 -4.60 2.52
CA PHE A 71 -5.29 -4.19 2.12
C PHE A 71 -4.94 -2.88 2.80
N GLU A 72 -3.75 -2.80 3.36
CA GLU A 72 -3.26 -1.62 4.06
C GLU A 72 -1.90 -1.20 3.51
N ALA A 73 -1.68 0.12 3.42
CA ALA A 73 -0.37 0.71 3.21
C ALA A 73 -0.23 1.95 4.08
N ASP A 74 0.95 2.13 4.69
CA ASP A 74 1.24 3.28 5.52
C ASP A 74 2.58 3.91 5.14
N PHE A 75 2.66 5.20 5.41
CA PHE A 75 3.84 6.00 5.17
C PHE A 75 4.20 6.78 6.44
N PRO A 76 5.23 6.34 7.17
CA PRO A 76 5.74 7.07 8.33
C PRO A 76 6.39 8.37 7.87
N VAL A 77 5.98 9.52 8.42
CA VAL A 77 6.48 10.84 8.02
C VAL A 77 7.54 11.33 8.98
N ALA A 78 7.20 11.41 10.26
CA ALA A 78 8.14 11.84 11.28
C ALA A 78 7.75 11.34 12.67
N TYR A 79 8.74 11.28 13.55
CA TYR A 79 8.57 11.16 14.97
C TYR A 79 8.93 12.51 15.63
N VAL A 80 7.98 13.10 16.35
CA VAL A 80 8.17 14.33 17.14
C VAL A 80 8.53 13.92 18.56
N LYS A 81 9.68 14.39 19.03
CA LYS A 81 10.14 14.07 20.40
C LYS A 81 9.24 14.74 21.45
N GLY A 82 8.97 14.02 22.51
CA GLY A 82 8.44 14.59 23.73
C GLY A 82 9.48 15.50 24.41
N VAL A 83 9.03 16.41 25.25
CA VAL A 83 9.92 17.24 26.09
C VAL A 83 10.05 16.63 27.48
N ALA A 84 11.14 16.98 28.20
CA ALA A 84 11.48 16.38 29.50
C ALA A 84 10.33 16.41 30.51
N ASP A 85 9.61 17.54 30.55
CA ASP A 85 8.51 17.76 31.52
C ASP A 85 7.16 17.22 31.04
N ASN A 86 7.05 16.80 29.75
CA ASN A 86 5.82 16.30 29.19
C ASN A 86 6.08 15.32 28.03
N PRO A 87 6.36 14.05 28.33
CA PRO A 87 6.59 13.03 27.31
C PRO A 87 5.33 12.75 26.44
N CYS A 88 4.13 13.11 26.95
CA CYS A 88 2.89 12.95 26.18
C CYS A 88 2.78 13.91 24.99
N ARG A 89 3.72 14.84 24.82
CA ARG A 89 3.84 15.67 23.60
C ARG A 89 4.54 14.95 22.45
N ALA A 90 5.07 13.74 22.68
CA ALA A 90 5.58 12.93 21.59
C ALA A 90 4.46 12.57 20.61
N GLU A 91 4.70 12.74 19.34
CA GLU A 91 3.74 12.42 18.27
C GLU A 91 4.40 11.61 17.16
N TYR A 92 3.64 10.70 16.55
CA TYR A 92 4.04 9.98 15.35
C TYR A 92 3.22 10.48 14.18
N LEU A 93 3.89 11.10 13.21
CA LEU A 93 3.25 11.67 12.03
C LEU A 93 3.26 10.63 10.92
N TYR A 94 2.10 10.39 10.31
CA TYR A 94 1.94 9.35 9.29
C TYR A 94 0.79 9.64 8.33
N ARG A 95 0.81 8.96 7.20
CA ARG A 95 -0.34 8.71 6.33
C ARG A 95 -0.56 7.22 6.21
N SER A 96 -1.82 6.79 6.14
CA SER A 96 -2.19 5.39 5.90
C SER A 96 -3.45 5.30 5.06
N VAL A 97 -3.61 4.19 4.37
CA VAL A 97 -4.83 3.84 3.66
C VAL A 97 -5.23 2.41 4.00
N ILE A 98 -6.52 2.23 4.25
CA ILE A 98 -7.14 0.92 4.39
C ILE A 98 -8.11 0.75 3.23
N ILE A 99 -7.96 -0.35 2.52
CA ILE A 99 -8.76 -0.75 1.38
C ILE A 99 -9.49 -2.04 1.72
N ARG A 100 -10.78 -2.11 1.42
CA ARG A 100 -11.55 -3.34 1.39
C ARG A 100 -11.92 -3.63 -0.04
N GLY A 101 -11.89 -4.89 -0.42
CA GLY A 101 -12.21 -5.30 -1.78
C GLY A 101 -12.19 -6.80 -1.95
N ARG A 102 -12.25 -7.21 -3.20
CA ARG A 102 -12.25 -8.62 -3.59
C ARG A 102 -11.01 -8.97 -4.38
N ALA A 103 -10.30 -10.00 -3.94
CA ALA A 103 -9.10 -10.49 -4.57
C ALA A 103 -9.40 -11.67 -5.49
N ARG A 104 -8.73 -11.71 -6.63
CA ARG A 104 -8.77 -12.87 -7.54
C ARG A 104 -7.47 -13.08 -8.28
N LEU A 105 -7.15 -14.32 -8.55
CA LEU A 105 -6.07 -14.70 -9.45
C LEU A 105 -6.47 -14.36 -10.90
N ILE A 106 -5.55 -13.79 -11.66
CA ILE A 106 -5.76 -13.36 -13.05
C ILE A 106 -5.13 -14.35 -14.01
N ASP A 107 -5.95 -14.87 -14.93
CA ASP A 107 -5.51 -15.80 -15.99
C ASP A 107 -5.31 -15.07 -17.32
N ASN A 108 -5.97 -13.92 -17.53
CA ASN A 108 -5.86 -13.15 -18.77
C ASN A 108 -4.43 -12.65 -18.99
N ARG A 109 -3.79 -13.08 -20.07
CA ARG A 109 -2.41 -12.73 -20.41
C ARG A 109 -2.16 -11.22 -20.50
N ALA A 110 -3.05 -10.49 -21.15
CA ALA A 110 -2.88 -9.04 -21.31
C ALA A 110 -2.94 -8.31 -19.96
N GLU A 111 -3.82 -8.74 -19.07
CA GLU A 111 -3.91 -8.17 -17.71
C GLU A 111 -2.71 -8.58 -16.85
N LYS A 112 -2.17 -9.80 -16.99
CA LYS A 112 -0.92 -10.20 -16.32
C LYS A 112 0.24 -9.29 -16.73
N VAL A 113 0.40 -9.02 -18.01
CA VAL A 113 1.43 -8.11 -18.55
C VAL A 113 1.21 -6.70 -17.99
N LEU A 114 -0.02 -6.16 -18.05
CA LEU A 114 -0.35 -4.85 -17.50
C LEU A 114 0.06 -4.74 -16.01
N ALA A 115 -0.27 -5.74 -15.21
CA ALA A 115 0.05 -5.75 -13.78
C ALA A 115 1.56 -5.75 -13.53
N LEU A 116 2.31 -6.57 -14.28
CA LEU A 116 3.77 -6.60 -14.20
C LEU A 116 4.38 -5.27 -14.64
N ASP A 117 3.88 -4.64 -15.70
CA ASP A 117 4.30 -3.32 -16.14
C ASP A 117 4.04 -2.23 -15.08
N CYS A 118 2.92 -2.32 -14.37
CA CYS A 118 2.63 -1.41 -13.26
C CYS A 118 3.61 -1.60 -12.10
N LEU A 119 3.97 -2.84 -11.77
CA LEU A 119 4.98 -3.15 -10.77
C LEU A 119 6.36 -2.63 -11.21
N MET A 120 6.77 -2.90 -12.45
CA MET A 120 8.06 -2.42 -12.98
C MET A 120 8.14 -0.90 -12.95
N ARG A 121 7.13 -0.17 -13.43
CA ARG A 121 7.09 1.30 -13.36
C ARG A 121 7.21 1.85 -11.95
N LYS A 122 6.64 1.17 -10.95
CA LYS A 122 6.72 1.60 -9.55
C LYS A 122 8.08 1.34 -8.91
N TYR A 123 8.68 0.17 -9.17
CA TYR A 123 9.89 -0.25 -8.44
C TYR A 123 11.19 -0.05 -9.24
N GLN A 124 11.10 0.20 -10.52
CA GLN A 124 12.20 0.52 -11.41
C GLN A 124 11.80 1.64 -12.39
N PRO A 125 11.47 2.85 -11.86
CA PRO A 125 10.96 3.96 -12.66
C PRO A 125 11.96 4.50 -13.68
N GLU A 126 13.26 4.28 -13.45
CA GLU A 126 14.35 4.65 -14.39
C GLU A 126 14.36 3.77 -15.65
N GLY A 127 13.56 2.71 -15.71
CA GLY A 127 13.55 1.79 -16.83
C GLY A 127 14.75 0.81 -16.81
N GLY A 128 15.36 0.56 -17.96
CA GLY A 128 16.51 -0.35 -18.08
C GLY A 128 16.14 -1.83 -18.14
N TYR A 129 14.86 -2.17 -18.32
CA TYR A 129 14.35 -3.51 -18.57
C TYR A 129 13.84 -3.63 -20.01
N GLY A 130 13.99 -4.83 -20.58
CA GLY A 130 13.57 -5.10 -21.96
C GLY A 130 12.05 -5.05 -22.13
N SER A 131 11.59 -4.99 -23.36
CA SER A 131 10.16 -5.06 -23.70
C SER A 131 9.65 -6.50 -23.64
N GLY A 132 8.60 -6.70 -22.88
CA GLY A 132 7.87 -7.99 -22.80
C GLY A 132 8.43 -8.95 -21.76
N TYR A 133 7.65 -9.99 -21.52
CA TYR A 133 7.91 -11.05 -20.56
C TYR A 133 7.95 -12.39 -21.28
N PRO A 134 9.00 -13.24 -21.07
CA PRO A 134 9.05 -14.58 -21.63
C PRO A 134 7.82 -15.40 -21.23
N GLU A 135 7.24 -16.14 -22.17
CA GLU A 135 6.00 -16.91 -21.93
C GLU A 135 6.17 -17.95 -20.82
N GLU A 136 7.32 -18.60 -20.74
CA GLU A 136 7.65 -19.55 -19.68
C GLU A 136 7.66 -18.88 -18.28
N LYS A 137 7.97 -17.59 -18.20
CA LYS A 137 7.91 -16.82 -16.93
C LYS A 137 6.49 -16.40 -16.62
N LEU A 138 5.73 -15.94 -17.61
CA LEU A 138 4.32 -15.63 -17.44
C LEU A 138 3.50 -16.84 -17.00
N ALA A 139 3.83 -18.02 -17.52
CA ALA A 139 3.15 -19.27 -17.19
C ALA A 139 3.27 -19.66 -15.71
N ILE A 140 4.40 -19.36 -15.07
CA ILE A 140 4.67 -19.70 -13.67
C ILE A 140 4.44 -18.55 -12.69
N THR A 141 4.08 -17.36 -13.19
CA THR A 141 3.82 -16.18 -12.36
C THR A 141 2.33 -15.99 -12.13
N GLY A 142 1.90 -16.08 -10.88
CA GLY A 142 0.57 -15.67 -10.45
C GLY A 142 0.46 -14.16 -10.37
N ILE A 143 -0.64 -13.60 -10.84
CA ILE A 143 -1.03 -12.20 -10.61
C ILE A 143 -2.35 -12.21 -9.87
N VAL A 144 -2.39 -11.50 -8.75
CA VAL A 144 -3.62 -11.25 -8.02
C VAL A 144 -4.03 -9.80 -8.22
N ARG A 145 -5.31 -9.59 -8.50
CA ARG A 145 -5.96 -8.30 -8.53
C ARG A 145 -6.89 -8.17 -7.33
N ILE A 146 -6.87 -7.02 -6.69
CA ILE A 146 -7.89 -6.61 -5.72
C ILE A 146 -8.75 -5.54 -6.38
N ASP A 147 -10.02 -5.83 -6.60
CA ASP A 147 -11.02 -4.84 -7.01
C ASP A 147 -11.45 -4.07 -5.75
N VAL A 148 -11.23 -2.75 -5.75
CA VAL A 148 -11.46 -1.90 -4.57
C VAL A 148 -12.95 -1.59 -4.43
N GLU A 149 -13.56 -1.95 -3.30
CA GLU A 149 -14.94 -1.61 -2.94
C GLU A 149 -15.00 -0.39 -2.01
N GLU A 150 -14.06 -0.28 -1.08
CA GLU A 150 -13.96 0.84 -0.14
C GLU A 150 -12.50 1.22 0.08
N MET A 151 -12.23 2.53 0.12
CA MET A 151 -10.91 3.05 0.41
C MET A 151 -11.01 4.21 1.40
N VAL A 152 -10.26 4.14 2.50
CA VAL A 152 -10.23 5.15 3.55
C VAL A 152 -8.81 5.56 3.85
N GLY A 153 -8.46 6.78 3.51
CA GLY A 153 -7.19 7.41 3.88
C GLY A 153 -7.27 8.08 5.25
N LYS A 154 -6.19 8.02 6.00
CA LYS A 154 -6.03 8.66 7.29
C LYS A 154 -4.64 9.29 7.41
N GLU A 155 -4.58 10.51 7.97
CA GLU A 155 -3.32 11.16 8.28
C GLU A 155 -3.30 11.73 9.70
N GLU A 156 -2.10 11.76 10.26
CA GLU A 156 -1.73 12.58 11.41
C GLU A 156 -0.47 13.33 11.04
N LEU A 157 -0.60 14.60 10.77
CA LEU A 157 0.51 15.47 10.33
C LEU A 157 0.74 16.64 11.30
N GLY A 158 0.13 16.60 12.50
CA GLY A 158 0.17 17.71 13.44
C GLY A 158 -0.72 18.88 13.00
N LYS A 159 -0.47 20.07 13.57
CA LYS A 159 -1.18 21.32 13.29
C LYS A 159 -0.20 22.47 13.12
N GLY A 160 -0.64 23.58 12.48
CA GLY A 160 0.17 24.79 12.29
C GLY A 160 1.52 24.46 11.65
N GLU A 161 2.59 25.04 12.18
CA GLU A 161 3.97 24.87 11.69
C GLU A 161 4.40 23.41 11.60
N LEU A 162 4.00 22.56 12.56
CA LEU A 162 4.33 21.13 12.51
C LEU A 162 3.73 20.46 11.27
N ARG A 163 2.50 20.81 10.90
CA ARG A 163 1.86 20.31 9.69
C ARG A 163 2.61 20.77 8.42
N GLU A 164 3.02 22.03 8.38
CA GLU A 164 3.79 22.56 7.24
C GLU A 164 5.12 21.82 7.08
N ARG A 165 5.84 21.60 8.20
CA ARG A 165 7.07 20.80 8.20
C ARG A 165 6.81 19.36 7.73
N ALA A 166 5.76 18.71 8.20
CA ALA A 166 5.39 17.35 7.77
C ALA A 166 5.06 17.27 6.27
N LEU A 167 4.36 18.26 5.73
CA LEU A 167 4.07 18.35 4.29
C LEU A 167 5.35 18.57 3.47
N ALA A 168 6.26 19.42 3.93
CA ALA A 168 7.56 19.62 3.28
C ALA A 168 8.40 18.33 3.27
N LEU A 169 8.39 17.55 4.37
CA LEU A 169 9.03 16.22 4.43
C LEU A 169 8.45 15.25 3.38
N LEU A 170 7.13 15.26 3.20
CA LEU A 170 6.47 14.43 2.18
C LEU A 170 6.86 14.80 0.74
N GLN A 171 7.26 16.06 0.50
CA GLN A 171 7.66 16.56 -0.82
C GLN A 171 9.18 16.43 -1.07
N GLY A 172 9.98 16.40 -0.01
CA GLY A 172 11.42 16.66 -0.06
C GLY A 172 12.32 15.48 -0.43
N GLY A 173 11.83 14.29 -0.75
CA GLY A 173 12.65 13.15 -1.22
C GLY A 173 13.68 12.60 -0.22
N GLN A 174 13.71 13.09 1.02
CA GLN A 174 14.60 12.60 2.07
C GLN A 174 14.13 11.28 2.67
N ALA A 175 15.06 10.58 3.35
CA ALA A 175 14.74 9.35 4.07
C ALA A 175 13.70 9.61 5.18
N LEU A 176 12.66 8.82 5.23
CA LEU A 176 11.61 8.88 6.23
C LEU A 176 11.58 7.59 7.08
N PRO A 177 11.12 7.65 8.34
CA PRO A 177 10.64 8.84 9.05
C PRO A 177 11.78 9.77 9.50
N ALA A 178 11.52 11.09 9.47
CA ALA A 178 12.40 12.07 10.08
C ALA A 178 12.20 12.12 11.60
N VAL A 179 13.20 12.60 12.34
CA VAL A 179 13.09 12.90 13.78
C VAL A 179 13.04 14.41 13.96
N LEU A 180 11.94 14.90 14.54
CA LEU A 180 11.71 16.30 14.82
C LEU A 180 11.88 16.58 16.33
N ALA A 181 12.57 17.66 16.64
CA ALA A 181 12.71 18.15 18.00
C ALA A 181 11.52 19.02 18.39
#